data_4b1c3843b3ab7ddbc976fb21fa26956b
#
_entry.id   4b1c3843b3ab7ddbc976fb21fa26956b
#
_cell.length_a   1.000
_cell.length_b   1.000
_cell.length_c   1.000
_cell.angle_alpha   90.00
_cell.angle_beta   90.00
_cell.angle_gamma   90.00
#
_symmetry.space_group_name_H-M   'P 1'
#
loop_
_entity.id
_entity.type
_entity.pdbx_description
1 polymer ?
#
loop_
_entity_poly.entity_id
_entity_poly.type
_entity_poly.pdbx_seq_one_letter_code
_entity_poly.pdbx_strand_id
1 'polypeptide(L)'
;MGNLDEKVIVKTKHGELTLEQLAEVQPGLARLMKEIGDRFHVLYYAAKGGNWKLAEHEQKVTISILKAGATLRPKYHQDITSFIQSQLQPLGESIKAKDWQTFEHCYKSAVEEANKLHEKYGYGFIHYKLSKNPPDYYDLSPRD
;
A
#
# COMPACT_ATOMS: atom_id res chain seq x y z
N MET A 1 12.94 20.89 -36.82
CA MET A 1 12.11 19.79 -36.31
C MET A 1 13.02 18.86 -35.56
N GLY A 2 12.74 18.66 -34.27
CA GLY A 2 13.47 17.69 -33.47
C GLY A 2 13.30 16.29 -34.03
N ASN A 3 14.39 15.53 -34.01
CA ASN A 3 14.39 14.12 -34.43
C ASN A 3 13.46 13.32 -33.52
N LEU A 4 12.30 12.92 -34.06
CA LEU A 4 11.30 12.11 -33.33
C LEU A 4 11.84 10.71 -32.98
N ASP A 5 13.05 10.36 -33.42
CA ASP A 5 13.66 9.05 -33.21
C ASP A 5 14.73 9.02 -32.11
N GLU A 6 14.97 10.12 -31.38
CA GLU A 6 15.88 10.08 -30.25
C GLU A 6 15.22 9.35 -29.08
N LYS A 7 15.56 8.07 -28.93
CA LYS A 7 15.13 7.28 -27.79
C LYS A 7 15.85 7.74 -26.53
N VAL A 8 15.09 8.16 -25.53
CA VAL A 8 15.65 8.44 -24.21
C VAL A 8 16.10 7.13 -23.57
N ILE A 9 17.36 7.08 -23.15
CA ILE A 9 17.94 5.90 -22.51
C ILE A 9 18.22 6.22 -21.05
N VAL A 10 17.82 5.31 -20.16
CA VAL A 10 18.12 5.40 -18.73
C VAL A 10 19.19 4.37 -18.39
N LYS A 11 20.25 4.84 -17.73
CA LYS A 11 21.36 4.00 -17.28
C LYS A 11 21.13 3.57 -15.84
N THR A 12 21.26 2.28 -15.59
CA THR A 12 21.19 1.70 -14.24
C THR A 12 22.46 0.89 -13.97
N LYS A 13 22.67 0.51 -12.73
CA LYS A 13 23.80 -0.38 -12.37
C LYS A 13 23.67 -1.78 -13.02
N HIS A 14 22.52 -2.11 -13.59
CA HIS A 14 22.25 -3.39 -14.22
C HIS A 14 22.19 -3.33 -15.74
N GLY A 15 22.42 -2.15 -16.36
CA GLY A 15 22.36 -1.95 -17.80
C GLY A 15 21.54 -0.75 -18.20
N GLU A 16 21.29 -0.63 -19.49
CA GLU A 16 20.57 0.48 -20.08
C GLU A 16 19.18 0.04 -20.54
N LEU A 17 18.19 0.90 -20.30
CA LEU A 17 16.80 0.69 -20.71
C LEU A 17 16.28 1.93 -21.40
N THR A 18 15.43 1.75 -22.43
CA THR A 18 14.67 2.88 -22.99
C THR A 18 13.52 3.25 -22.06
N LEU A 19 12.97 4.45 -22.22
CA LEU A 19 11.77 4.85 -21.48
C LEU A 19 10.58 3.93 -21.79
N GLU A 20 10.44 3.51 -23.05
CA GLU A 20 9.38 2.56 -23.41
C GLU A 20 9.53 1.23 -22.67
N GLN A 21 10.76 0.71 -22.58
CA GLN A 21 11.03 -0.52 -21.84
C GLN A 21 10.68 -0.37 -20.35
N LEU A 22 11.06 0.77 -19.74
CA LEU A 22 10.69 1.06 -18.36
C LEU A 22 9.18 1.16 -18.17
N ALA A 23 8.48 1.80 -19.11
CA ALA A 23 7.03 1.91 -19.06
C ALA A 23 6.34 0.54 -19.13
N GLU A 24 6.86 -0.37 -19.98
CA GLU A 24 6.31 -1.71 -20.14
C GLU A 24 6.49 -2.59 -18.90
N VAL A 25 7.61 -2.43 -18.18
CA VAL A 25 7.91 -3.27 -17.00
C VAL A 25 7.48 -2.63 -15.69
N GLN A 26 6.88 -1.43 -15.70
CA GLN A 26 6.36 -0.84 -14.47
C GLN A 26 5.32 -1.77 -13.83
N PRO A 27 5.28 -1.88 -12.49
CA PRO A 27 4.26 -2.66 -11.84
C PRO A 27 2.88 -2.05 -12.10
N GLY A 28 1.91 -2.88 -12.47
CA GLY A 28 0.52 -2.45 -12.57
C GLY A 28 -0.09 -2.24 -11.18
N LEU A 29 -1.16 -1.43 -11.12
CA LEU A 29 -1.83 -1.16 -9.85
C LEU A 29 -2.36 -2.45 -9.19
N ALA A 30 -2.80 -3.43 -9.99
CA ALA A 30 -3.25 -4.72 -9.48
C ALA A 30 -2.18 -5.44 -8.65
N ARG A 31 -0.92 -5.40 -9.11
CA ARG A 31 0.20 -5.99 -8.36
C ARG A 31 0.48 -5.23 -7.07
N LEU A 32 0.48 -3.90 -7.14
CA LEU A 32 0.69 -3.06 -5.96
C LEU A 32 -0.40 -3.27 -4.91
N MET A 33 -1.66 -3.32 -5.35
CA MET A 33 -2.79 -3.53 -4.43
C MET A 33 -2.79 -4.92 -3.81
N LYS A 34 -2.33 -5.95 -4.52
CA LYS A 34 -2.16 -7.30 -3.96
C LYS A 34 -1.13 -7.28 -2.82
N GLU A 35 0.00 -6.63 -3.02
CA GLU A 35 1.01 -6.48 -1.97
C GLU A 35 0.47 -5.69 -0.77
N ILE A 36 -0.27 -4.61 -1.02
CA ILE A 36 -0.91 -3.82 0.05
C ILE A 36 -1.84 -4.70 0.89
N GLY A 37 -2.67 -5.52 0.24
CA GLY A 37 -3.57 -6.43 0.95
C GLY A 37 -2.82 -7.41 1.84
N ASP A 38 -1.74 -8.00 1.34
CA ASP A 38 -0.91 -8.94 2.10
C ASP A 38 -0.25 -8.23 3.31
N ARG A 39 0.27 -7.01 3.11
CA ARG A 39 0.86 -6.22 4.20
C ARG A 39 -0.16 -5.77 5.22
N PHE A 40 -1.36 -5.42 4.78
CA PHE A 40 -2.45 -5.04 5.67
C PHE A 40 -2.90 -6.19 6.58
N HIS A 41 -2.84 -7.41 6.07
CA HIS A 41 -3.07 -8.62 6.85
C HIS A 41 -2.01 -8.76 7.96
N VAL A 42 -0.73 -8.65 7.62
CA VAL A 42 0.36 -8.72 8.59
C VAL A 42 0.25 -7.60 9.62
N LEU A 43 -0.04 -6.38 9.17
CA LEU A 43 -0.16 -5.19 10.01
C LEU A 43 -1.20 -5.39 11.13
N TYR A 44 -2.36 -5.90 10.80
CA TYR A 44 -3.42 -6.14 11.80
C TYR A 44 -2.95 -7.09 12.90
N TYR A 45 -2.41 -8.23 12.50
CA TYR A 45 -2.03 -9.26 13.46
C TYR A 45 -0.74 -8.93 14.21
N ALA A 46 0.16 -8.14 13.61
CA ALA A 46 1.32 -7.61 14.33
C ALA A 46 0.88 -6.69 15.48
N ALA A 47 -0.03 -5.77 15.22
CA ALA A 47 -0.58 -4.91 16.26
C ALA A 47 -1.33 -5.70 17.32
N LYS A 48 -2.17 -6.65 16.89
CA LYS A 48 -2.93 -7.51 17.81
C LYS A 48 -2.03 -8.32 18.73
N GLY A 49 -0.91 -8.83 18.20
CA GLY A 49 0.05 -9.61 18.99
C GLY A 49 1.01 -8.76 19.82
N GLY A 50 1.00 -7.44 19.65
CA GLY A 50 1.88 -6.53 20.37
C GLY A 50 3.21 -6.24 19.69
N ASN A 51 3.43 -6.74 18.46
CA ASN A 51 4.63 -6.40 17.68
C ASN A 51 4.39 -5.07 16.93
N TRP A 52 4.40 -3.99 17.68
CA TRP A 52 4.11 -2.65 17.16
C TRP A 52 5.16 -2.14 16.17
N LYS A 53 6.39 -2.62 16.28
CA LYS A 53 7.44 -2.29 15.31
C LYS A 53 7.16 -2.88 13.94
N LEU A 54 6.72 -4.14 13.90
CA LEU A 54 6.32 -4.76 12.64
C LEU A 54 5.09 -4.05 12.07
N ALA A 55 4.11 -3.70 12.90
CA ALA A 55 2.95 -2.94 12.47
C ALA A 55 3.34 -1.59 11.86
N GLU A 56 4.24 -0.86 12.50
CA GLU A 56 4.75 0.42 11.97
C GLU A 56 5.46 0.24 10.63
N HIS A 57 6.30 -0.78 10.52
CA HIS A 57 6.99 -1.10 9.28
C HIS A 57 6.01 -1.37 8.14
N GLU A 58 5.02 -2.23 8.37
CA GLU A 58 4.04 -2.58 7.36
C GLU A 58 3.18 -1.38 6.94
N GLN A 59 2.83 -0.52 7.89
CA GLN A 59 2.08 0.71 7.61
C GLN A 59 2.91 1.69 6.75
N LYS A 60 4.17 1.87 7.07
CA LYS A 60 5.07 2.75 6.29
C LYS A 60 5.27 2.25 4.87
N VAL A 61 5.49 0.95 4.69
CA VAL A 61 5.66 0.37 3.36
C VAL A 61 4.36 0.45 2.57
N THR A 62 3.21 0.22 3.20
CA THR A 62 1.90 0.37 2.55
C THR A 62 1.72 1.79 2.00
N ILE A 63 2.04 2.81 2.78
CA ILE A 63 1.96 4.21 2.32
C ILE A 63 2.90 4.45 1.13
N SER A 64 4.13 3.93 1.19
CA SER A 64 5.10 4.05 0.11
C SER A 64 4.58 3.44 -1.19
N ILE A 65 3.98 2.26 -1.12
CA ILE A 65 3.39 1.57 -2.27
C ILE A 65 2.21 2.37 -2.83
N LEU A 66 1.35 2.90 -1.98
CA LEU A 66 0.22 3.73 -2.41
C LEU A 66 0.69 4.99 -3.13
N LYS A 67 1.73 5.65 -2.63
CA LYS A 67 2.32 6.82 -3.29
C LYS A 67 2.87 6.47 -4.67
N ALA A 68 3.54 5.32 -4.80
CA ALA A 68 3.99 4.83 -6.10
C ALA A 68 2.80 4.59 -7.03
N GLY A 69 1.72 3.99 -6.54
CA GLY A 69 0.49 3.79 -7.31
C GLY A 69 -0.14 5.09 -7.79
N ALA A 70 -0.14 6.12 -6.96
CA ALA A 70 -0.63 7.45 -7.34
C ALA A 70 0.20 8.08 -8.45
N THR A 71 1.52 7.86 -8.44
CA THR A 71 2.42 8.33 -9.49
C THR A 71 2.19 7.57 -10.80
N LEU A 72 2.05 6.25 -10.73
CA LEU A 72 1.88 5.39 -11.90
C LEU A 72 0.50 5.52 -12.55
N ARG A 73 -0.51 5.92 -11.79
CA ARG A 73 -1.89 6.06 -12.25
C ARG A 73 -2.46 7.39 -11.76
N PRO A 74 -2.11 8.50 -12.46
CA PRO A 74 -2.49 9.84 -12.00
C PRO A 74 -3.98 10.06 -11.78
N LYS A 75 -4.84 9.32 -12.48
CA LYS A 75 -6.29 9.42 -12.29
C LYS A 75 -6.76 9.04 -10.89
N TYR A 76 -5.96 8.30 -10.15
CA TYR A 76 -6.27 7.91 -8.76
C TYR A 76 -5.51 8.75 -7.73
N HIS A 77 -4.67 9.68 -8.17
CA HIS A 77 -3.78 10.43 -7.28
C HIS A 77 -4.52 11.12 -6.15
N GLN A 78 -5.61 11.81 -6.46
CA GLN A 78 -6.37 12.56 -5.45
C GLN A 78 -7.00 11.64 -4.41
N ASP A 79 -7.64 10.56 -4.85
CA ASP A 79 -8.29 9.62 -3.95
C ASP A 79 -7.27 8.85 -3.10
N ILE A 80 -6.13 8.46 -3.67
CA ILE A 80 -5.06 7.80 -2.91
C ILE A 80 -4.50 8.76 -1.86
N THR A 81 -4.22 10.01 -2.22
CA THR A 81 -3.72 11.01 -1.28
C THR A 81 -4.71 11.25 -0.14
N SER A 82 -5.98 11.40 -0.45
CA SER A 82 -7.05 11.56 0.55
C SER A 82 -7.15 10.33 1.46
N PHE A 83 -7.04 9.14 0.89
CA PHE A 83 -7.07 7.89 1.66
C PHE A 83 -5.90 7.82 2.66
N ILE A 84 -4.70 8.16 2.22
CA ILE A 84 -3.53 8.18 3.10
C ILE A 84 -3.76 9.17 4.26
N GLN A 85 -4.21 10.38 3.97
CA GLN A 85 -4.40 11.43 4.97
C GLN A 85 -5.54 11.12 5.94
N SER A 86 -6.69 10.63 5.43
CA SER A 86 -7.88 10.43 6.24
C SER A 86 -7.91 9.09 6.97
N GLN A 87 -7.29 8.05 6.42
CA GLN A 87 -7.36 6.68 6.95
C GLN A 87 -6.04 6.18 7.51
N LEU A 88 -4.93 6.35 6.79
CA LEU A 88 -3.66 5.75 7.19
C LEU A 88 -2.89 6.62 8.19
N GLN A 89 -3.00 7.93 8.15
CA GLN A 89 -2.35 8.76 9.16
C GLN A 89 -2.92 8.54 10.56
N PRO A 90 -4.26 8.53 10.78
CA PRO A 90 -4.80 8.16 12.08
C PRO A 90 -4.41 6.76 12.54
N LEU A 91 -4.37 5.80 11.60
CA LEU A 91 -3.90 4.45 11.88
C LEU A 91 -2.45 4.47 12.41
N GLY A 92 -1.57 5.22 11.75
CA GLY A 92 -0.17 5.39 12.17
C GLY A 92 -0.03 6.01 13.55
N GLU A 93 -0.86 6.98 13.89
CA GLU A 93 -0.86 7.59 15.23
C GLU A 93 -1.27 6.57 16.31
N SER A 94 -2.25 5.71 16.03
CA SER A 94 -2.66 4.64 16.95
C SER A 94 -1.54 3.62 17.16
N ILE A 95 -0.75 3.33 16.13
CA ILE A 95 0.41 2.43 16.21
C ILE A 95 1.48 3.03 17.12
N LYS A 96 1.80 4.31 16.93
CA LYS A 96 2.77 5.01 17.79
C LYS A 96 2.34 5.02 19.25
N ALA A 97 1.05 5.23 19.50
CA ALA A 97 0.48 5.22 20.83
C ALA A 97 0.32 3.80 21.41
N LYS A 98 0.50 2.76 20.61
CA LYS A 98 0.24 1.37 20.98
C LYS A 98 -1.18 1.19 21.54
N ASP A 99 -2.13 1.90 20.94
CA ASP A 99 -3.54 1.93 21.35
C ASP A 99 -4.34 0.96 20.48
N TRP A 100 -4.54 -0.25 20.99
CA TRP A 100 -5.21 -1.31 20.25
C TRP A 100 -6.64 -0.94 19.85
N GLN A 101 -7.43 -0.35 20.75
CA GLN A 101 -8.82 -0.02 20.46
C GLN A 101 -8.94 1.01 19.33
N THR A 102 -8.16 2.06 19.40
CA THR A 102 -8.11 3.09 18.34
C THR A 102 -7.57 2.49 17.05
N PHE A 103 -6.53 1.66 17.13
CA PHE A 103 -5.98 0.96 15.97
C PHE A 103 -7.05 0.11 15.27
N GLU A 104 -7.76 -0.72 16.01
CA GLU A 104 -8.78 -1.61 15.43
C GLU A 104 -9.88 -0.81 14.74
N HIS A 105 -10.33 0.28 15.35
CA HIS A 105 -11.31 1.18 14.76
C HIS A 105 -10.79 1.82 13.46
N CYS A 106 -9.59 2.37 13.48
CA CYS A 106 -8.97 2.98 12.30
C CYS A 106 -8.73 1.95 11.19
N TYR A 107 -8.32 0.74 11.54
CA TYR A 107 -8.09 -0.33 10.58
C TYR A 107 -9.39 -0.71 9.85
N LYS A 108 -10.46 -0.92 10.60
CA LYS A 108 -11.77 -1.25 10.01
C LYS A 108 -12.27 -0.13 9.11
N SER A 109 -12.12 1.12 9.54
CA SER A 109 -12.49 2.29 8.74
C SER A 109 -11.69 2.33 7.43
N ALA A 110 -10.38 2.07 7.48
CA ALA A 110 -9.54 2.04 6.29
C ALA A 110 -9.97 0.95 5.30
N VAL A 111 -10.28 -0.24 5.78
CA VAL A 111 -10.77 -1.34 4.94
C VAL A 111 -12.10 -0.95 4.26
N GLU A 112 -13.05 -0.40 5.01
CA GLU A 112 -14.33 0.05 4.46
C GLU A 112 -14.14 1.11 3.36
N GLU A 113 -13.30 2.10 3.61
CA GLU A 113 -13.04 3.18 2.66
C GLU A 113 -12.33 2.65 1.40
N ALA A 114 -11.38 1.74 1.55
CA ALA A 114 -10.72 1.09 0.42
C ALA A 114 -11.74 0.37 -0.46
N ASN A 115 -12.66 -0.37 0.14
CA ASN A 115 -13.69 -1.09 -0.59
C ASN A 115 -14.66 -0.14 -1.31
N LYS A 116 -15.01 1.00 -0.70
CA LYS A 116 -15.80 2.04 -1.37
C LYS A 116 -15.09 2.61 -2.60
N LEU A 117 -13.78 2.81 -2.52
CA LEU A 117 -13.00 3.27 -3.67
C LEU A 117 -12.97 2.23 -4.78
N HIS A 118 -12.87 0.94 -4.45
CA HIS A 118 -12.99 -0.12 -5.43
C HIS A 118 -14.35 -0.05 -6.17
N GLU A 119 -15.44 0.11 -5.43
CA GLU A 119 -16.77 0.27 -6.02
C GLU A 119 -16.85 1.50 -6.92
N LYS A 120 -16.34 2.64 -6.45
CA LYS A 120 -16.35 3.91 -7.19
C LYS A 120 -15.75 3.77 -8.58
N TYR A 121 -14.70 2.96 -8.73
CA TYR A 121 -13.97 2.79 -9.98
C TYR A 121 -14.38 1.55 -10.77
N GLY A 122 -15.47 0.88 -10.39
CA GLY A 122 -15.97 -0.27 -11.11
C GLY A 122 -15.32 -1.60 -10.74
N TYR A 123 -14.58 -1.65 -9.63
CA TYR A 123 -13.91 -2.84 -9.12
C TYR A 123 -14.56 -3.39 -7.85
N GLY A 124 -15.89 -3.22 -7.72
CA GLY A 124 -16.62 -3.70 -6.53
C GLY A 124 -16.53 -5.20 -6.29
N PHE A 125 -16.16 -5.98 -7.32
CA PHE A 125 -15.89 -7.42 -7.18
C PHE A 125 -14.57 -7.68 -6.44
N ILE A 126 -13.71 -6.68 -6.28
CA ILE A 126 -12.52 -6.75 -5.43
C ILE A 126 -12.90 -6.17 -4.08
N HIS A 127 -13.33 -7.04 -3.19
CA HIS A 127 -13.76 -6.66 -1.84
C HIS A 127 -12.77 -7.25 -0.83
N TYR A 128 -11.90 -6.39 -0.29
CA TYR A 128 -10.91 -6.83 0.69
C TYR A 128 -11.60 -7.24 2.00
N LYS A 129 -11.16 -8.35 2.53
CA LYS A 129 -11.67 -8.91 3.77
C LYS A 129 -10.50 -9.41 4.59
N LEU A 130 -10.41 -8.97 5.84
CA LEU A 130 -9.36 -9.46 6.75
C LEU A 130 -9.50 -10.96 6.95
N SER A 131 -8.41 -11.70 6.75
CA SER A 131 -8.37 -13.13 7.06
C SER A 131 -8.56 -13.37 8.55
N LYS A 132 -9.30 -14.43 8.89
CA LYS A 132 -9.45 -14.87 10.28
C LYS A 132 -8.19 -15.52 10.84
N ASN A 133 -7.28 -15.96 9.96
CA ASN A 133 -6.05 -16.63 10.34
C ASN A 133 -4.89 -15.62 10.32
N PRO A 134 -4.13 -15.50 11.45
CA PRO A 134 -2.92 -14.69 11.42
C PRO A 134 -1.87 -15.33 10.50
N PRO A 135 -0.95 -14.51 9.93
CA PRO A 135 0.17 -15.07 9.17
C PRO A 135 1.05 -15.89 10.11
N ASP A 136 1.52 -17.05 9.63
CA ASP A 136 2.33 -17.98 10.42
C ASP A 136 3.82 -17.88 10.17
N TYR A 137 4.23 -16.95 9.28
CA TYR A 137 5.63 -16.77 8.87
C TYR A 137 6.30 -15.54 9.49
N TYR A 138 5.65 -14.86 10.42
CA TYR A 138 6.21 -13.77 11.21
C TYR A 138 5.99 -14.02 12.70
N ASP A 139 6.94 -13.61 13.53
CA ASP A 139 6.75 -13.54 14.96
C ASP A 139 5.93 -12.28 15.29
N LEU A 140 4.72 -12.47 15.77
CA LEU A 140 3.76 -11.40 16.07
C LEU A 140 3.82 -10.97 17.54
N SER A 141 4.68 -11.58 18.35
CA SER A 141 4.85 -11.21 19.76
C SER A 141 5.63 -9.89 19.88
N PRO A 142 5.55 -9.23 21.06
CA PRO A 142 6.32 -8.00 21.26
C PRO A 142 7.81 -8.20 21.00
N ARG A 143 8.37 -7.37 20.13
CA ARG A 143 9.78 -7.38 19.74
C ARG A 143 10.28 -5.95 19.52
N ASP A 144 11.55 -5.71 19.85
CA ASP A 144 12.23 -4.45 19.62
C ASP A 144 13.00 -4.42 18.29
#